data_9d16001e66127b8fc689ca6e65c3d55a
#
_entry.id   9d16001e66127b8fc689ca6e65c3d55a
#
_cell.length_a   1.000
_cell.length_b   1.000
_cell.length_c   1.000
_cell.angle_alpha   90.00
_cell.angle_beta   90.00
_cell.angle_gamma   90.00
#
_symmetry.space_group_name_H-M   'P 1'
#
loop_
_entity.id
_entity.type
_entity.pdbx_description
1 polymer ?
#
loop_
_entity_poly.entity_id
_entity_poly.type
_entity_poly.pdbx_seq_one_letter_code
_entity_poly.pdbx_strand_id
1 'polypeptide(L)'
;MDKVNGRLTVYFEEPFWVGIFEHIEDGKLSVAKVTFGVETKDYEVQEYIQKYYFSLKFSPAVDTVVKDIKRNPKRMQREAKKQMQETGIGTKSQQALKLQQEQNKQERKVRSREKKEADELRMFELKQQKKREKHRGH
;
A
#
# COMPACT_ATOMS: atom_id res chain seq x y z
N MET A 1 -5.47 -7.71 -26.39
CA MET A 1 -6.27 -7.84 -25.16
C MET A 1 -5.33 -7.76 -23.96
N ASP A 2 -5.59 -6.80 -23.17
CA ASP A 2 -4.81 -6.60 -21.94
C ASP A 2 -5.21 -7.69 -20.94
N LYS A 3 -4.25 -8.54 -20.59
CA LYS A 3 -4.49 -9.59 -19.60
C LYS A 3 -4.31 -8.98 -18.22
N VAL A 4 -5.39 -8.81 -17.51
CA VAL A 4 -5.37 -8.43 -16.09
C VAL A 4 -5.40 -9.69 -15.24
N ASN A 5 -4.41 -9.86 -14.38
CA ASN A 5 -4.34 -10.94 -13.42
C ASN A 5 -4.43 -10.39 -12.01
N GLY A 6 -5.40 -10.88 -11.25
CA GLY A 6 -5.53 -10.58 -9.83
C GLY A 6 -5.22 -11.82 -8.99
N ARG A 7 -4.54 -11.62 -7.88
CA ARG A 7 -4.23 -12.67 -6.90
C ARG A 7 -4.43 -12.13 -5.49
N LEU A 8 -5.08 -12.91 -4.65
CA LEU A 8 -5.18 -12.65 -3.22
C LEU A 8 -4.44 -13.74 -2.46
N THR A 9 -3.53 -13.34 -1.59
CA THR A 9 -2.86 -14.23 -0.65
C THR A 9 -3.23 -13.81 0.76
N VAL A 10 -3.83 -14.73 1.54
CA VAL A 10 -4.19 -14.51 2.94
C VAL A 10 -3.25 -15.32 3.81
N TYR A 11 -2.63 -14.69 4.80
CA TYR A 11 -1.75 -15.35 5.75
C TYR A 11 -1.82 -14.70 7.13
N PHE A 12 -1.34 -15.43 8.13
CA PHE A 12 -1.29 -14.94 9.49
C PHE A 12 0.05 -14.24 9.76
N GLU A 13 -0.04 -12.96 10.08
CA GLU A 13 1.07 -12.13 10.54
C GLU A 13 0.74 -11.65 11.95
N GLU A 14 1.36 -12.27 12.96
CA GLU A 14 0.99 -12.02 14.35
C GLU A 14 0.81 -10.53 14.69
N PRO A 15 -0.26 -10.15 15.33
CA PRO A 15 -1.40 -10.94 15.82
C PRO A 15 -2.61 -10.99 14.86
N PHE A 16 -2.46 -10.57 13.61
CA PHE A 16 -3.57 -10.40 12.66
C PHE A 16 -3.48 -11.25 11.42
N TRP A 17 -4.65 -11.59 10.87
CA TRP A 17 -4.75 -12.10 9.52
C TRP A 17 -4.63 -10.96 8.52
N VAL A 18 -3.81 -11.16 7.51
CA VAL A 18 -3.46 -10.16 6.51
C VAL A 18 -3.73 -10.71 5.11
N GLY A 19 -4.30 -9.88 4.25
CA GLY A 19 -4.49 -10.15 2.84
C GLY A 19 -3.61 -9.27 1.98
N ILE A 20 -2.95 -9.88 0.99
CA ILE A 20 -2.20 -9.17 -0.03
C ILE A 20 -2.90 -9.33 -1.36
N PHE A 21 -3.41 -8.24 -1.89
CA PHE A 21 -3.98 -8.17 -3.24
C PHE A 21 -2.88 -7.80 -4.22
N GLU A 22 -2.63 -8.66 -5.18
CA GLU A 22 -1.71 -8.42 -6.28
C GLU A 22 -2.51 -8.21 -7.57
N HIS A 23 -2.25 -7.13 -8.25
CA HIS A 23 -2.86 -6.77 -9.53
C HIS A 23 -1.77 -6.60 -10.57
N ILE A 24 -1.82 -7.40 -11.62
CA ILE A 24 -0.85 -7.36 -12.71
C ILE A 24 -1.59 -6.95 -13.98
N GLU A 25 -1.18 -5.82 -14.52
CA GLU A 25 -1.66 -5.24 -15.76
C GLU A 25 -0.46 -4.76 -16.59
N ASP A 26 -0.41 -5.12 -17.86
CA ASP A 26 0.69 -4.73 -18.78
C ASP A 26 2.11 -5.02 -18.24
N GLY A 27 2.29 -6.14 -17.57
CA GLY A 27 3.58 -6.52 -16.97
C GLY A 27 3.98 -5.70 -15.74
N LYS A 28 3.09 -4.87 -15.20
CA LYS A 28 3.28 -4.09 -13.99
C LYS A 28 2.48 -4.66 -12.83
N LEU A 29 3.14 -4.78 -11.69
CA LEU A 29 2.55 -5.27 -10.45
C LEU A 29 2.22 -4.11 -9.52
N SER A 30 0.97 -4.06 -9.08
CA SER A 30 0.51 -3.20 -7.98
C SER A 30 0.01 -4.08 -6.85
N VAL A 31 0.28 -3.69 -5.61
CA VAL A 31 -0.02 -4.48 -4.42
C VAL A 31 -0.76 -3.64 -3.39
N ALA A 32 -1.78 -4.23 -2.78
CA ALA A 32 -2.47 -3.64 -1.64
C ALA A 32 -2.46 -4.61 -0.45
N LYS A 33 -2.12 -4.11 0.71
CA LYS A 33 -2.14 -4.87 1.97
C LYS A 33 -3.35 -4.47 2.79
N VAL A 34 -4.09 -5.47 3.26
CA VAL A 34 -5.28 -5.30 4.09
C VAL A 34 -5.14 -6.16 5.34
N THR A 35 -5.49 -5.59 6.48
CA THR A 35 -5.55 -6.32 7.76
C THR A 35 -7.00 -6.68 8.04
N PHE A 36 -7.31 -7.98 8.14
CA PHE A 36 -8.67 -8.46 8.39
C PHE A 36 -9.04 -8.53 9.87
N GLY A 37 -8.11 -8.86 10.73
CA GLY A 37 -8.32 -8.97 12.17
C GLY A 37 -7.69 -10.22 12.78
N VAL A 38 -8.01 -10.48 14.05
CA VAL A 38 -7.44 -11.60 14.83
C VAL A 38 -7.98 -12.95 14.37
N GLU A 39 -9.26 -13.01 14.04
CA GLU A 39 -9.91 -14.19 13.48
C GLU A 39 -10.61 -13.78 12.18
N THR A 40 -10.35 -14.54 11.13
CA THR A 40 -10.96 -14.29 9.81
C THR A 40 -11.46 -15.57 9.21
N LYS A 41 -12.72 -15.57 8.79
CA LYS A 41 -13.36 -16.67 8.09
C LYS A 41 -13.42 -16.39 6.59
N ASP A 42 -13.45 -17.43 5.79
CA ASP A 42 -13.43 -17.33 4.33
C ASP A 42 -14.56 -16.44 3.78
N TYR A 43 -15.74 -16.51 4.35
CA TYR A 43 -16.88 -15.67 3.93
C TYR A 43 -16.66 -14.19 4.25
N GLU A 44 -15.96 -13.84 5.33
CA GLU A 44 -15.64 -12.46 5.69
C GLU A 44 -14.65 -11.84 4.69
N VAL A 45 -13.67 -12.63 4.23
CA VAL A 45 -12.75 -12.23 3.17
C VAL A 45 -13.52 -11.98 1.86
N GLN A 46 -14.44 -12.86 1.52
CA GLN A 46 -15.27 -12.72 0.32
C GLN A 46 -16.16 -11.47 0.38
N GLU A 47 -16.81 -11.21 1.51
CA GLU A 47 -17.60 -9.99 1.71
C GLU A 47 -16.74 -8.73 1.61
N TYR A 48 -15.54 -8.78 2.17
CA TYR A 48 -14.59 -7.66 2.08
C TYR A 48 -14.22 -7.35 0.63
N ILE A 49 -13.91 -8.36 -0.16
CA ILE A 49 -13.60 -8.22 -1.59
C ILE A 49 -14.78 -7.56 -2.32
N GLN A 50 -16.00 -8.02 -2.09
CA GLN A 50 -17.17 -7.48 -2.77
C GLN A 50 -17.45 -6.03 -2.41
N LYS A 51 -17.27 -5.65 -1.16
CA LYS A 51 -17.59 -4.29 -0.67
C LYS A 51 -16.49 -3.27 -0.93
N TYR A 52 -15.23 -3.67 -0.79
CA TYR A 52 -14.11 -2.73 -0.65
C TYR A 52 -13.04 -2.86 -1.73
N TYR A 53 -13.19 -3.78 -2.69
CA TYR A 53 -12.17 -3.99 -3.73
C TYR A 53 -11.80 -2.70 -4.48
N PHE A 54 -12.79 -1.91 -4.88
CA PHE A 54 -12.57 -0.65 -5.61
C PHE A 54 -12.03 0.49 -4.75
N SER A 55 -12.09 0.37 -3.44
CA SER A 55 -11.55 1.35 -2.50
C SER A 55 -10.15 0.99 -1.99
N LEU A 56 -9.57 -0.12 -2.46
CA LEU A 56 -8.22 -0.53 -2.10
C LEU A 56 -7.18 0.45 -2.62
N LYS A 57 -6.23 0.80 -1.77
CA LYS A 57 -5.09 1.63 -2.13
C LYS A 57 -3.93 0.75 -2.58
N PHE A 58 -3.78 0.64 -3.89
CA PHE A 58 -2.65 -0.08 -4.47
C PHE A 58 -1.36 0.72 -4.40
N SER A 59 -0.25 -0.01 -4.28
CA SER A 59 1.10 0.57 -4.36
C SER A 59 1.40 1.10 -5.77
N PRO A 60 2.45 1.91 -5.94
CA PRO A 60 2.99 2.20 -7.26
C PRO A 60 3.32 0.93 -8.02
N ALA A 61 3.09 0.95 -9.32
CA ALA A 61 3.36 -0.19 -10.18
C ALA A 61 4.87 -0.46 -10.30
N VAL A 62 5.24 -1.74 -10.16
CA VAL A 62 6.62 -2.23 -10.31
C VAL A 62 6.68 -3.13 -11.54
N ASP A 63 7.72 -2.97 -12.35
CA ASP A 63 7.91 -3.82 -13.51
C ASP A 63 8.10 -5.29 -13.10
N THR A 64 7.24 -6.15 -13.61
CA THR A 64 7.35 -7.59 -13.45
C THR A 64 7.58 -8.24 -14.80
N VAL A 65 8.56 -9.11 -14.87
CA VAL A 65 8.74 -9.95 -16.04
C VAL A 65 7.76 -11.10 -15.94
N VAL A 66 6.61 -10.98 -16.60
CA VAL A 66 5.70 -12.11 -16.80
C VAL A 66 6.34 -13.02 -17.83
N LYS A 67 7.20 -13.92 -17.39
CA LYS A 67 7.67 -15.00 -18.23
C LYS A 67 6.58 -16.06 -18.25
N ASP A 68 5.89 -16.19 -19.37
CA ASP A 68 5.11 -17.40 -19.69
C ASP A 68 6.11 -18.56 -19.90
N ILE A 69 6.63 -19.06 -18.79
CA ILE A 69 7.53 -20.20 -18.81
C ILE A 69 6.63 -21.43 -18.91
N LYS A 70 6.70 -22.12 -20.05
CA LYS A 70 6.21 -23.51 -20.15
C LYS A 70 6.99 -24.35 -19.14
N ARG A 71 6.45 -24.50 -17.94
CA ARG A 71 7.13 -25.18 -16.84
C ARG A 71 6.83 -26.68 -16.90
N ASN A 72 7.86 -27.49 -16.69
CA ASN A 72 7.71 -28.93 -16.53
C ASN A 72 6.81 -29.20 -15.30
N PRO A 73 5.77 -30.08 -15.43
CA PRO A 73 4.84 -30.41 -14.35
C PRO A 73 5.50 -30.79 -13.03
N LYS A 74 6.57 -31.57 -13.06
CA LYS A 74 7.35 -31.94 -11.86
C LYS A 74 7.98 -30.74 -11.16
N ARG A 75 8.43 -29.76 -11.93
CA ARG A 75 8.99 -28.52 -11.36
C ARG A 75 7.90 -27.67 -10.72
N MET A 76 6.72 -27.59 -11.36
CA MET A 76 5.56 -26.90 -10.80
C MET A 76 5.11 -27.50 -9.46
N GLN A 77 5.09 -28.84 -9.33
CA GLN A 77 4.76 -29.50 -8.07
C GLN A 77 5.77 -29.19 -6.96
N ARG A 78 7.06 -29.16 -7.27
CA ARG A 78 8.11 -28.82 -6.31
C ARG A 78 8.01 -27.35 -5.87
N GLU A 79 7.76 -26.45 -6.80
CA GLU A 79 7.58 -25.02 -6.52
C GLU A 79 6.31 -24.77 -5.71
N ALA A 80 5.19 -25.43 -6.02
CA ALA A 80 3.96 -25.36 -5.23
C ALA A 80 4.17 -25.86 -3.79
N LYS A 81 4.90 -26.96 -3.62
CA LYS A 81 5.25 -27.50 -2.30
C LYS A 81 6.16 -26.51 -1.52
N LYS A 82 7.10 -25.88 -2.21
CA LYS A 82 7.97 -24.87 -1.61
C LYS A 82 7.18 -23.61 -1.23
N GLN A 83 6.25 -23.15 -2.07
CA GLN A 83 5.36 -22.04 -1.78
C GLN A 83 4.44 -22.29 -0.58
N MET A 84 3.99 -23.53 -0.36
CA MET A 84 3.23 -23.89 0.83
C MET A 84 4.08 -23.84 2.12
N GLN A 85 5.37 -24.01 2.01
CA GLN A 85 6.31 -23.90 3.14
C GLN A 85 6.79 -22.47 3.38
N GLU A 86 6.81 -21.63 2.34
CA GLU A 86 7.13 -20.21 2.45
C GLU A 86 5.84 -19.44 2.81
N THR A 87 5.72 -19.10 4.08
CA THR A 87 4.67 -18.20 4.56
C THR A 87 5.02 -16.78 4.17
N GLY A 88 4.29 -16.22 3.19
CA GLY A 88 4.45 -14.82 2.85
C GLY A 88 4.25 -14.49 1.36
N ILE A 89 4.52 -13.26 1.06
CA ILE A 89 4.45 -12.69 -0.29
C ILE A 89 5.79 -12.78 -1.02
N GLY A 90 5.74 -12.80 -2.36
CA GLY A 90 6.95 -12.80 -3.19
C GLY A 90 7.79 -11.52 -3.03
N THR A 91 9.06 -11.60 -3.43
CA THR A 91 10.05 -10.51 -3.32
C THR A 91 9.60 -9.22 -4.04
N LYS A 92 8.94 -9.36 -5.18
CA LYS A 92 8.42 -8.20 -5.95
C LYS A 92 7.29 -7.49 -5.23
N SER A 93 6.39 -8.23 -4.61
CA SER A 93 5.31 -7.66 -3.80
C SER A 93 5.85 -6.97 -2.55
N GLN A 94 6.86 -7.52 -1.90
CA GLN A 94 7.57 -6.86 -0.80
C GLN A 94 8.23 -5.56 -1.23
N GLN A 95 8.86 -5.55 -2.39
CA GLN A 95 9.47 -4.35 -2.97
C GLN A 95 8.43 -3.26 -3.25
N ALA A 96 7.28 -3.63 -3.83
CA ALA A 96 6.18 -2.71 -4.09
C ALA A 96 5.62 -2.09 -2.79
N LEU A 97 5.41 -2.88 -1.74
CA LEU A 97 4.96 -2.40 -0.44
C LEU A 97 5.99 -1.48 0.22
N LYS A 98 7.28 -1.78 0.09
CA LYS A 98 8.36 -0.92 0.60
C LYS A 98 8.36 0.45 -0.09
N LEU A 99 8.22 0.47 -1.42
CA LEU A 99 8.08 1.73 -2.17
C LEU A 99 6.88 2.55 -1.72
N GLN A 100 5.74 1.91 -1.49
CA GLN A 100 4.55 2.58 -0.96
C GLN A 100 4.80 3.19 0.42
N GLN A 101 5.48 2.48 1.31
CA GLN A 101 5.84 3.00 2.63
C GLN A 101 6.78 4.22 2.53
N GLU A 102 7.77 4.16 1.65
CA GLU A 102 8.70 5.27 1.42
C GLU A 102 7.99 6.50 0.86
N GLN A 103 7.09 6.33 -0.11
CA GLN A 103 6.27 7.43 -0.63
C GLN A 103 5.41 8.06 0.45
N ASN A 104 4.67 7.26 1.22
CA ASN A 104 3.84 7.75 2.31
C ASN A 104 4.66 8.50 3.37
N LYS A 105 5.88 8.06 3.64
CA LYS A 105 6.80 8.72 4.56
C LYS A 105 7.27 10.08 4.03
N GLN A 106 7.59 10.16 2.74
CA GLN A 106 7.97 11.42 2.09
C GLN A 106 6.82 12.40 2.05
N GLU A 107 5.62 11.95 1.67
CA GLU A 107 4.42 12.79 1.67
C GLU A 107 4.10 13.36 3.05
N ARG A 108 4.23 12.55 4.10
CA ARG A 108 4.06 13.03 5.48
C ARG A 108 5.08 14.08 5.86
N LYS A 109 6.34 13.92 5.44
CA LYS A 109 7.40 14.93 5.70
C LYS A 109 7.12 16.24 4.98
N VAL A 110 6.72 16.19 3.71
CA VAL A 110 6.36 17.38 2.92
C VAL A 110 5.17 18.09 3.56
N ARG A 111 4.09 17.37 3.84
CA ARG A 111 2.89 17.90 4.48
C ARG A 111 3.18 18.52 5.85
N SER A 112 4.06 17.91 6.65
CA SER A 112 4.47 18.44 7.94
C SER A 112 5.29 19.72 7.81
N ARG A 113 6.16 19.81 6.79
CA ARG A 113 6.92 21.03 6.49
C ARG A 113 6.00 22.16 6.04
N GLU A 114 5.13 21.89 5.08
CA GLU A 114 4.15 22.88 4.60
C GLU A 114 3.27 23.41 5.72
N LYS A 115 2.82 22.52 6.62
CA LYS A 115 2.04 22.92 7.79
C LYS A 115 2.82 23.84 8.72
N LYS A 116 4.09 23.53 8.99
CA LYS A 116 4.95 24.39 9.81
C LYS A 116 5.15 25.76 9.17
N GLU A 117 5.46 25.80 7.89
CA GLU A 117 5.63 27.05 7.15
C GLU A 117 4.35 27.89 7.15
N ALA A 118 3.18 27.26 6.95
CA ALA A 118 1.90 27.94 7.03
C ALA A 118 1.61 28.49 8.44
N ASP A 119 1.90 27.72 9.49
CA ASP A 119 1.72 28.14 10.87
C ASP A 119 2.68 29.30 11.25
N GLU A 120 3.93 29.25 10.80
CA GLU A 120 4.90 30.34 11.01
C GLU A 120 4.47 31.63 10.30
N LEU A 121 4.01 31.52 9.06
CA LEU A 121 3.48 32.66 8.30
C LEU A 121 2.27 33.28 9.02
N ARG A 122 1.33 32.44 9.44
CA ARG A 122 0.14 32.86 10.18
C ARG A 122 0.50 33.59 11.49
N MET A 123 1.46 33.03 12.25
CA MET A 123 1.93 33.64 13.48
C MET A 123 2.64 34.97 13.22
N PHE A 124 3.38 35.08 12.13
CA PHE A 124 4.01 36.35 11.72
C PHE A 124 2.97 37.41 11.37
N GLU A 125 1.96 37.08 10.59
CA GLU A 125 0.86 37.97 10.24
C GLU A 125 0.10 38.47 11.47
N LEU A 126 -0.21 37.56 12.40
CA LEU A 126 -0.87 37.92 13.66
C LEU A 126 -0.02 38.87 14.50
N LYS A 127 1.30 38.70 14.55
CA LYS A 127 2.20 39.61 15.24
C LYS A 127 2.23 40.99 14.57
N GLN A 128 2.25 41.03 13.23
CA GLN A 128 2.19 42.26 12.48
C GLN A 128 0.86 43.01 12.71
N GLN A 129 -0.24 42.29 12.71
CA GLN A 129 -1.56 42.84 12.96
C GLN A 129 -1.67 43.45 14.36
N LYS A 130 -1.22 42.74 15.40
CA LYS A 130 -1.17 43.26 16.78
C LYS A 130 -0.29 44.50 16.90
N LYS A 131 0.83 44.60 16.19
CA LYS A 131 1.67 45.80 16.17
C LYS A 131 0.93 46.99 15.55
N ARG A 132 0.23 46.79 14.43
CA ARG A 132 -0.56 47.82 13.75
C ARG A 132 -1.70 48.33 14.63
N GLU A 133 -2.40 47.42 15.32
CA GLU A 133 -3.48 47.78 16.25
C GLU A 133 -2.95 48.59 17.43
N LYS A 134 -1.79 48.24 17.99
CA LYS A 134 -1.15 48.93 19.08
C LYS A 134 -0.72 50.35 18.69
N HIS A 135 -0.31 50.58 17.43
CA HIS A 135 0.04 51.90 16.93
C HIS A 135 -1.18 52.75 16.51
N ARG A 136 -2.35 52.17 16.30
CA ARG A 136 -3.60 52.90 16.02
C ARG A 136 -4.30 53.39 17.27
N GLY A 137 -3.93 52.94 18.44
CA GLY A 137 -4.51 53.33 19.73
C GLY A 137 -3.85 54.51 20.42
N HIS A 138 -2.93 55.21 19.71
CA HIS A 138 -2.28 56.42 20.20
C HIS A 138 -2.62 57.62 19.32
#